data_a113493df0372afe801cfa3c09f884e1
#
_entry.id   a113493df0372afe801cfa3c09f884e1
#
_cell.length_a   1.000
_cell.length_b   1.000
_cell.length_c   1.000
_cell.angle_alpha   90.00
_cell.angle_beta   90.00
_cell.angle_gamma   90.00
#
_symmetry.space_group_name_H-M   'P 1'
#
loop_
_entity.id
_entity.type
_entity.pdbx_description
1 polymer ?
#
loop_
_entity_poly.entity_id
_entity_poly.type
_entity_poly.pdbx_seq_one_letter_code
_entity_poly.pdbx_strand_id
1 'polypeptide(L)'
;MTAVKSEGAASDSALAGAAAARRLYREIASAPRSPRRVVVVGPGGSGKSVLLGVLAAVYGAAGVAVRRDVPGPEEAVEANTALVVDDAHELDEAALGRVRAWAAEPGAQAVLAHRPWPRGGPLAPVVAAFGAGRGPVVLGPLDRPGVAARANLLLGERPTAELVDLVFEQTGGSPDLVDRLIVGLRDERALDRLGSAGEPPAAVVRQLGYEIDAQPVGVRELLLGRTVGAPLDPEVLGALLDVPPGAVGELLDQSAATGLMTPDGGVVPLVRHALQRVVPAAHRLVLQRRLAEIQLDAGGSVLVAARGLIGGGATGTRAAAAFERAGDEALRECLPVAADLFAAAVEAGAPPLALAARRPGHR
;
A
#
# COMPACT_ATOMS: atom_id res chain seq x y z
N MET A 1 20.33 31.37 19.73
CA MET A 1 19.13 30.70 20.31
C MET A 1 17.91 30.70 19.40
N THR A 2 17.76 31.64 18.48
CA THR A 2 16.58 31.74 17.57
C THR A 2 16.63 30.72 16.41
N ALA A 3 17.80 30.43 15.85
CA ALA A 3 17.97 29.47 14.73
C ALA A 3 17.61 28.01 15.14
N VAL A 4 18.05 27.56 16.30
CA VAL A 4 17.76 26.21 16.82
C VAL A 4 16.27 25.99 17.11
N LYS A 5 15.55 27.05 17.49
CA LYS A 5 14.08 26.98 17.67
C LYS A 5 13.32 26.88 16.35
N SER A 6 13.82 27.53 15.28
CA SER A 6 13.17 27.46 13.95
C SER A 6 13.40 26.11 13.26
N GLU A 7 14.58 25.50 13.41
CA GLU A 7 14.86 24.16 12.88
C GLU A 7 14.09 23.05 13.60
N GLY A 8 13.92 23.17 14.94
CA GLY A 8 13.10 22.25 15.71
C GLY A 8 11.62 22.30 15.31
N ALA A 9 11.10 23.47 15.00
CA ALA A 9 9.71 23.65 14.54
C ALA A 9 9.51 23.07 13.12
N ALA A 10 10.47 23.25 12.23
CA ALA A 10 10.43 22.67 10.88
C ALA A 10 10.49 21.13 10.93
N SER A 11 11.32 20.58 11.83
CA SER A 11 11.47 19.13 12.01
C SER A 11 10.21 18.48 12.60
N ASP A 12 9.57 19.09 13.60
CA ASP A 12 8.30 18.61 14.18
C ASP A 12 7.15 18.70 13.14
N SER A 13 7.19 19.72 12.30
CA SER A 13 6.29 19.91 11.16
C SER A 13 6.42 18.80 10.11
N ALA A 14 7.65 18.42 9.75
CA ALA A 14 7.90 17.36 8.76
C ALA A 14 7.31 16.00 9.21
N LEU A 15 7.18 15.78 10.53
CA LEU A 15 6.60 14.58 11.14
C LEU A 15 5.14 14.77 11.58
N ALA A 16 4.46 15.80 11.05
CA ALA A 16 3.06 16.07 11.39
C ALA A 16 2.18 14.83 11.18
N GLY A 17 1.36 14.49 12.17
CA GLY A 17 0.47 13.33 12.16
C GLY A 17 1.13 11.98 12.48
N ALA A 18 2.44 11.81 12.33
CA ALA A 18 3.14 10.55 12.55
C ALA A 18 3.59 10.38 14.02
N ALA A 19 2.71 9.88 14.90
CA ALA A 19 2.94 9.81 16.35
C ALA A 19 4.19 9.01 16.74
N ALA A 20 4.44 7.87 16.14
CA ALA A 20 5.62 7.02 16.41
C ALA A 20 6.93 7.74 16.01
N ALA A 21 6.95 8.37 14.84
CA ALA A 21 8.09 9.15 14.36
C ALA A 21 8.38 10.34 15.27
N ARG A 22 7.35 11.08 15.67
CA ARG A 22 7.48 12.23 16.62
C ARG A 22 7.98 11.79 17.98
N ARG A 23 7.57 10.64 18.47
CA ARG A 23 8.08 10.09 19.74
C ARG A 23 9.57 9.82 19.65
N LEU A 24 10.01 9.13 18.60
CA LEU A 24 11.43 8.84 18.38
C LEU A 24 12.25 10.12 18.20
N TYR A 25 11.73 11.08 17.41
CA TYR A 25 12.36 12.39 17.26
C TYR A 25 12.62 13.09 18.60
N ARG A 26 11.59 13.22 19.46
CA ARG A 26 11.72 13.86 20.76
C ARG A 26 12.71 13.15 21.67
N GLU A 27 12.71 11.83 21.64
CA GLU A 27 13.63 11.01 22.42
C GLU A 27 15.09 11.22 22.00
N ILE A 28 15.39 11.26 20.68
CA ILE A 28 16.74 11.51 20.19
C ILE A 28 17.13 12.98 20.41
N ALA A 29 16.23 13.91 20.17
CA ALA A 29 16.46 15.33 20.36
C ALA A 29 16.75 15.70 21.83
N SER A 30 16.20 14.96 22.80
CA SER A 30 16.49 15.19 24.23
C SER A 30 17.89 14.79 24.65
N ALA A 31 18.52 13.82 23.96
CA ALA A 31 19.87 13.34 24.28
C ALA A 31 20.59 12.83 23.00
N PRO A 32 20.94 13.73 22.06
CA PRO A 32 21.41 13.34 20.73
C PRO A 32 22.81 12.70 20.72
N ARG A 33 23.59 12.87 21.79
CA ARG A 33 24.92 12.25 21.94
C ARG A 33 24.90 10.92 22.68
N SER A 34 23.73 10.50 23.19
CA SER A 34 23.61 9.21 23.89
C SER A 34 23.70 8.07 22.88
N PRO A 35 24.53 7.03 23.16
CA PRO A 35 24.59 5.85 22.32
C PRO A 35 23.22 5.20 22.15
N ARG A 36 22.78 5.03 20.92
CA ARG A 36 21.46 4.43 20.62
C ARG A 36 21.49 3.65 19.32
N ARG A 37 20.81 2.54 19.34
CA ARG A 37 20.54 1.72 18.16
C ARG A 37 19.05 1.63 17.98
N VAL A 38 18.56 2.04 16.82
CA VAL A 38 17.14 2.13 16.55
C VAL A 38 16.84 1.47 15.21
N VAL A 39 15.87 0.58 15.21
CA VAL A 39 15.28 0.05 13.99
C VAL A 39 13.98 0.77 13.72
N VAL A 40 13.80 1.25 12.49
CA VAL A 40 12.58 1.84 11.98
C VAL A 40 12.03 0.93 10.88
N VAL A 41 10.83 0.43 11.05
CA VAL A 41 10.19 -0.46 10.07
C VAL A 41 8.87 0.14 9.59
N GLY A 42 8.61 0.02 8.30
CA GLY A 42 7.34 0.47 7.72
C GLY A 42 7.30 0.23 6.21
N PRO A 43 6.10 0.14 5.64
CA PRO A 43 5.94 -0.05 4.20
C PRO A 43 6.50 1.12 3.38
N GLY A 44 6.49 1.00 2.06
CA GLY A 44 6.76 2.11 1.15
C GLY A 44 5.86 3.31 1.48
N GLY A 45 6.37 4.53 1.34
CA GLY A 45 5.59 5.74 1.59
C GLY A 45 5.25 6.04 3.06
N SER A 46 5.70 5.21 4.03
CA SER A 46 5.40 5.41 5.47
C SER A 46 6.18 6.56 6.14
N GLY A 47 7.07 7.25 5.42
CA GLY A 47 7.83 8.37 5.93
C GLY A 47 9.17 8.01 6.60
N LYS A 48 9.72 6.80 6.38
CA LYS A 48 11.04 6.36 6.92
C LYS A 48 12.15 7.34 6.56
N SER A 49 12.33 7.62 5.28
CA SER A 49 13.39 8.53 4.78
C SER A 49 13.26 9.95 5.32
N VAL A 50 12.00 10.44 5.47
CA VAL A 50 11.72 11.75 6.09
C VAL A 50 12.17 11.74 7.55
N LEU A 51 11.80 10.72 8.31
CA LEU A 51 12.22 10.57 9.71
C LEU A 51 13.75 10.51 9.82
N LEU A 52 14.43 9.71 9.00
CA LEU A 52 15.88 9.62 8.97
C LEU A 52 16.54 10.96 8.66
N GLY A 53 15.98 11.73 7.71
CA GLY A 53 16.45 13.07 7.38
C GLY A 53 16.35 14.03 8.58
N VAL A 54 15.20 14.00 9.29
CA VAL A 54 14.99 14.78 10.51
C VAL A 54 15.95 14.39 11.63
N LEU A 55 16.17 13.09 11.85
CA LEU A 55 17.12 12.61 12.87
C LEU A 55 18.55 12.99 12.52
N ALA A 56 18.95 12.91 11.26
CA ALA A 56 20.26 13.35 10.80
C ALA A 56 20.48 14.84 11.08
N ALA A 57 19.47 15.68 10.86
CA ALA A 57 19.54 17.11 11.20
C ALA A 57 19.72 17.33 12.71
N VAL A 58 19.01 16.56 13.55
CA VAL A 58 19.17 16.60 15.02
C VAL A 58 20.59 16.25 15.44
N TYR A 59 21.15 15.18 14.90
CA TYR A 59 22.54 14.79 15.17
C TYR A 59 23.53 15.89 14.75
N GLY A 60 23.40 16.40 13.52
CA GLY A 60 24.25 17.47 13.02
C GLY A 60 24.19 18.75 13.87
N ALA A 61 23.00 19.18 14.28
CA ALA A 61 22.79 20.33 15.14
C ALA A 61 23.44 20.14 16.54
N ALA A 62 23.57 18.89 17.00
CA ALA A 62 24.24 18.55 18.25
C ALA A 62 25.79 18.37 18.07
N GLY A 63 26.32 18.56 16.87
CA GLY A 63 27.75 18.36 16.57
C GLY A 63 28.15 16.88 16.49
N VAL A 64 27.19 15.98 16.26
CA VAL A 64 27.42 14.56 15.94
C VAL A 64 27.56 14.45 14.43
N ALA A 65 28.67 13.85 13.94
CA ALA A 65 28.81 13.58 12.51
C ALA A 65 27.76 12.58 12.04
N VAL A 66 27.23 12.76 10.84
CA VAL A 66 26.23 11.84 10.28
C VAL A 66 26.81 11.14 9.07
N ARG A 67 26.85 9.82 9.14
CA ARG A 67 27.24 8.97 8.03
C ARG A 67 26.00 8.28 7.46
N ARG A 68 25.82 8.39 6.15
CA ARG A 68 24.69 7.73 5.43
C ARG A 68 25.15 6.55 4.59
N ASP A 69 26.42 6.53 4.23
CA ASP A 69 27.01 5.43 3.47
C ASP A 69 27.42 4.30 4.39
N VAL A 70 27.24 3.07 3.92
CA VAL A 70 27.71 1.89 4.64
C VAL A 70 29.23 1.93 4.77
N PRO A 71 29.82 1.73 5.97
CA PRO A 71 31.27 1.78 6.19
C PRO A 71 32.03 0.81 5.28
N GLY A 72 33.21 1.17 4.85
CA GLY A 72 34.15 0.27 4.17
C GLY A 72 34.61 -0.90 5.07
N PRO A 73 35.21 -1.95 4.48
CA PRO A 73 35.57 -3.17 5.23
C PRO A 73 36.61 -2.95 6.33
N GLU A 74 37.46 -1.94 6.21
CA GLU A 74 38.51 -1.61 7.19
C GLU A 74 38.30 -0.27 7.91
N GLU A 75 37.12 0.35 7.71
CA GLU A 75 36.82 1.63 8.35
C GLU A 75 36.42 1.42 9.81
N ALA A 76 37.18 2.04 10.71
CA ALA A 76 36.88 2.09 12.13
C ALA A 76 35.63 2.97 12.40
N VAL A 77 34.88 2.62 13.45
CA VAL A 77 33.81 3.47 13.94
C VAL A 77 34.41 4.76 14.51
N GLU A 78 34.15 5.89 13.86
CA GLU A 78 34.60 7.20 14.36
C GLU A 78 33.80 7.61 15.59
N ALA A 79 34.49 8.09 16.59
CA ALA A 79 33.86 8.63 17.79
C ALA A 79 32.93 9.80 17.43
N ASN A 80 31.80 9.90 18.11
CA ASN A 80 30.78 10.95 17.89
C ASN A 80 30.20 10.98 16.47
N THR A 81 30.04 9.79 15.86
CA THR A 81 29.44 9.63 14.53
C THR A 81 28.18 8.76 14.66
N ALA A 82 27.09 9.21 14.05
CA ALA A 82 25.82 8.45 13.92
C ALA A 82 25.71 7.85 12.52
N LEU A 83 25.55 6.53 12.43
CA LEU A 83 25.26 5.83 11.20
C LEU A 83 23.74 5.86 10.95
N VAL A 84 23.31 6.37 9.79
CA VAL A 84 21.90 6.46 9.40
C VAL A 84 21.71 5.72 8.08
N VAL A 85 21.15 4.51 8.15
CA VAL A 85 20.96 3.62 7.00
C VAL A 85 19.50 3.59 6.59
N ASP A 86 19.22 4.00 5.37
CA ASP A 86 17.89 3.84 4.75
C ASP A 86 17.86 2.58 3.89
N ASP A 87 16.65 2.08 3.64
CA ASP A 87 16.36 0.93 2.78
C ASP A 87 17.30 -0.28 2.97
N ALA A 88 17.62 -0.60 4.23
CA ALA A 88 18.55 -1.66 4.58
C ALA A 88 18.16 -3.05 4.02
N HIS A 89 16.92 -3.25 3.60
CA HIS A 89 16.45 -4.45 2.94
C HIS A 89 16.97 -4.63 1.50
N GLU A 90 17.56 -3.58 0.91
CA GLU A 90 18.18 -3.59 -0.42
C GLU A 90 19.71 -3.82 -0.36
N LEU A 91 20.29 -3.82 0.84
CA LEU A 91 21.73 -4.03 1.02
C LEU A 91 22.11 -5.50 0.85
N ASP A 92 23.29 -5.72 0.26
CA ASP A 92 23.89 -7.03 0.18
C ASP A 92 24.38 -7.54 1.55
N GLU A 93 24.68 -8.83 1.64
CA GLU A 93 25.09 -9.48 2.89
C GLU A 93 26.37 -8.89 3.47
N ALA A 94 27.33 -8.48 2.61
CA ALA A 94 28.57 -7.87 3.04
C ALA A 94 28.34 -6.49 3.67
N ALA A 95 27.49 -5.66 3.05
CA ALA A 95 27.09 -4.37 3.59
C ALA A 95 26.33 -4.51 4.92
N LEU A 96 25.40 -5.45 4.99
CA LEU A 96 24.67 -5.78 6.22
C LEU A 96 25.62 -6.27 7.33
N GLY A 97 26.63 -7.06 6.98
CA GLY A 97 27.68 -7.49 7.91
C GLY A 97 28.44 -6.30 8.53
N ARG A 98 28.78 -5.29 7.72
CA ARG A 98 29.45 -4.06 8.18
C ARG A 98 28.54 -3.20 9.06
N VAL A 99 27.28 -3.04 8.70
CA VAL A 99 26.28 -2.32 9.52
C VAL A 99 26.11 -3.02 10.88
N ARG A 100 26.11 -4.36 10.91
CA ARG A 100 26.06 -5.13 12.15
C ARG A 100 27.30 -4.94 13.01
N ALA A 101 28.48 -4.94 12.40
CA ALA A 101 29.74 -4.68 13.10
C ALA A 101 29.74 -3.29 13.74
N TRP A 102 29.32 -2.26 13.00
CA TRP A 102 29.13 -0.91 13.56
C TRP A 102 28.21 -0.91 14.77
N ALA A 103 27.06 -1.59 14.68
CA ALA A 103 26.10 -1.65 15.79
C ALA A 103 26.63 -2.44 16.99
N ALA A 104 27.62 -3.30 16.84
CA ALA A 104 28.24 -4.04 17.94
C ALA A 104 29.20 -3.21 18.79
N GLU A 105 29.71 -2.10 18.25
CA GLU A 105 30.70 -1.26 18.94
C GLU A 105 30.12 -0.58 20.18
N PRO A 106 30.86 -0.58 21.31
CA PRO A 106 30.46 0.17 22.49
C PRO A 106 30.32 1.66 22.17
N GLY A 107 29.16 2.25 22.50
CA GLY A 107 28.93 3.67 22.23
C GLY A 107 28.39 3.98 20.83
N ALA A 108 28.15 2.99 19.98
CA ALA A 108 27.62 3.19 18.65
C ALA A 108 26.27 3.93 18.67
N GLN A 109 26.16 4.90 17.77
CA GLN A 109 24.89 5.56 17.42
C GLN A 109 24.49 5.09 16.03
N ALA A 110 23.32 4.47 15.91
CA ALA A 110 22.86 3.99 14.62
C ALA A 110 21.36 3.97 14.51
N VAL A 111 20.86 4.38 13.36
CA VAL A 111 19.44 4.27 12.97
C VAL A 111 19.35 3.52 11.66
N LEU A 112 18.61 2.43 11.67
CA LEU A 112 18.41 1.54 10.51
C LEU A 112 16.95 1.59 10.12
N ALA A 113 16.64 1.88 8.86
CA ALA A 113 15.28 1.78 8.33
C ALA A 113 15.18 0.69 7.26
N HIS A 114 14.07 -0.06 7.31
CA HIS A 114 13.78 -1.09 6.30
C HIS A 114 12.28 -1.28 6.08
N ARG A 115 11.93 -1.96 4.99
CA ARG A 115 10.56 -2.44 4.76
C ARG A 115 10.30 -3.72 5.56
N PRO A 116 9.02 -4.08 5.83
CA PRO A 116 8.67 -5.30 6.57
C PRO A 116 8.89 -6.60 5.76
N TRP A 117 9.33 -6.50 4.52
CA TRP A 117 9.68 -7.60 3.63
C TRP A 117 11.01 -7.30 2.91
N PRO A 118 11.85 -8.30 2.62
CA PRO A 118 11.72 -9.73 2.97
C PRO A 118 11.85 -9.99 4.46
N ARG A 119 11.15 -11.02 4.94
CA ARG A 119 11.26 -11.46 6.33
C ARG A 119 12.42 -12.44 6.49
N GLY A 120 13.25 -12.23 7.48
CA GLY A 120 14.40 -13.11 7.71
C GLY A 120 15.62 -12.77 6.83
N GLY A 121 16.38 -13.80 6.41
CA GLY A 121 17.58 -13.62 5.59
C GLY A 121 18.70 -12.83 6.28
N PRO A 122 19.64 -12.24 5.52
CA PRO A 122 20.81 -11.53 6.05
C PRO A 122 20.47 -10.29 6.90
N LEU A 123 19.29 -9.71 6.73
CA LEU A 123 18.84 -8.55 7.50
C LEU A 123 18.46 -8.92 8.95
N ALA A 124 17.93 -10.11 9.19
CA ALA A 124 17.44 -10.51 10.51
C ALA A 124 18.51 -10.42 11.62
N PRO A 125 19.75 -10.89 11.46
CA PRO A 125 20.81 -10.71 12.44
C PRO A 125 21.18 -9.25 12.73
N VAL A 126 21.05 -8.37 11.72
CA VAL A 126 21.28 -6.92 11.86
C VAL A 126 20.20 -6.30 12.72
N VAL A 127 18.93 -6.56 12.39
CA VAL A 127 17.78 -6.08 13.16
C VAL A 127 17.86 -6.55 14.60
N ALA A 128 18.26 -7.80 14.85
CA ALA A 128 18.47 -8.33 16.20
C ALA A 128 19.58 -7.58 16.97
N ALA A 129 20.70 -7.27 16.32
CA ALA A 129 21.79 -6.50 16.92
C ALA A 129 21.37 -5.07 17.30
N PHE A 130 20.53 -4.42 16.49
CA PHE A 130 19.97 -3.11 16.78
C PHE A 130 18.87 -3.16 17.86
N GLY A 131 18.09 -4.23 17.87
CA GLY A 131 16.93 -4.38 18.75
C GLY A 131 17.25 -4.86 20.17
N ALA A 132 18.52 -5.09 20.52
CA ALA A 132 18.93 -5.53 21.85
C ALA A 132 18.57 -4.48 22.92
N GLY A 133 17.40 -4.61 23.53
CA GLY A 133 16.87 -3.71 24.57
C GLY A 133 15.71 -2.82 24.16
N ARG A 134 15.35 -2.75 22.87
CA ARG A 134 14.21 -1.98 22.38
C ARG A 134 13.61 -2.62 21.13
N GLY A 135 12.30 -2.79 21.10
CA GLY A 135 11.60 -3.20 19.87
C GLY A 135 11.71 -2.16 18.75
N PRO A 136 11.45 -2.54 17.49
CA PRO A 136 11.48 -1.63 16.35
C PRO A 136 10.42 -0.54 16.47
N VAL A 137 10.72 0.63 15.95
CA VAL A 137 9.74 1.71 15.78
C VAL A 137 8.97 1.45 14.49
N VAL A 138 7.71 1.07 14.64
CA VAL A 138 6.84 0.76 13.50
C VAL A 138 6.16 2.03 13.02
N LEU A 139 6.39 2.37 11.75
CA LEU A 139 5.69 3.44 11.05
C LEU A 139 4.53 2.82 10.25
N GLY A 140 3.33 3.27 10.57
CA GLY A 140 2.10 2.87 9.90
C GLY A 140 1.42 4.04 9.20
N PRO A 141 0.22 3.81 8.69
CA PRO A 141 -0.61 4.87 8.12
C PRO A 141 -0.99 5.91 9.19
N LEU A 142 -1.25 7.13 8.73
CA LEU A 142 -1.83 8.20 9.55
C LEU A 142 -3.29 7.87 9.85
N ASP A 143 -3.73 8.21 11.05
CA ASP A 143 -5.16 8.27 11.36
C ASP A 143 -5.78 9.59 10.83
N ARG A 144 -7.10 9.75 10.92
CA ARG A 144 -7.78 10.98 10.48
C ARG A 144 -7.22 12.25 11.11
N PRO A 145 -6.97 12.33 12.44
CA PRO A 145 -6.26 13.46 13.02
C PRO A 145 -4.87 13.69 12.44
N GLY A 146 -4.15 12.63 12.12
CA GLY A 146 -2.84 12.68 11.46
C GLY A 146 -2.93 13.27 10.06
N VAL A 147 -3.90 12.83 9.27
CA VAL A 147 -4.19 13.39 7.93
C VAL A 147 -4.56 14.86 8.05
N ALA A 148 -5.41 15.25 9.01
CA ALA A 148 -5.78 16.64 9.25
C ALA A 148 -4.56 17.51 9.58
N ALA A 149 -3.67 17.03 10.46
CA ALA A 149 -2.44 17.72 10.81
C ALA A 149 -1.51 17.90 9.60
N ARG A 150 -1.41 16.86 8.75
CA ARG A 150 -0.60 16.89 7.54
C ARG A 150 -1.19 17.83 6.49
N ALA A 151 -2.49 17.79 6.28
CA ALA A 151 -3.21 18.68 5.37
C ALA A 151 -3.07 20.15 5.80
N ASN A 152 -3.25 20.45 7.10
CA ASN A 152 -3.05 21.80 7.63
C ASN A 152 -1.63 22.33 7.34
N LEU A 153 -0.61 21.48 7.46
CA LEU A 153 0.76 21.85 7.13
C LEU A 153 0.93 22.18 5.65
N LEU A 154 0.39 21.34 4.75
CA LEU A 154 0.59 21.46 3.30
C LEU A 154 -0.24 22.59 2.67
N LEU A 155 -1.41 22.88 3.24
CA LEU A 155 -2.31 23.92 2.76
C LEU A 155 -2.03 25.29 3.40
N GLY A 156 -1.41 25.31 4.60
CA GLY A 156 -1.22 26.52 5.39
C GLY A 156 -2.49 27.00 6.10
N GLU A 157 -3.58 26.26 6.01
CA GLU A 157 -4.88 26.53 6.61
C GLU A 157 -5.55 25.26 7.11
N ARG A 158 -6.54 25.41 8.00
CA ARG A 158 -7.25 24.26 8.55
C ARG A 158 -8.13 23.59 7.48
N PRO A 159 -7.90 22.28 7.20
CA PRO A 159 -8.73 21.56 6.25
C PRO A 159 -10.16 21.37 6.76
N THR A 160 -11.11 21.22 5.84
CA THR A 160 -12.47 20.81 6.19
C THR A 160 -12.52 19.34 6.60
N ALA A 161 -13.55 18.91 7.32
CA ALA A 161 -13.71 17.51 7.72
C ALA A 161 -13.89 16.60 6.49
N GLU A 162 -14.66 17.07 5.52
CA GLU A 162 -14.92 16.36 4.26
C GLU A 162 -13.63 16.11 3.47
N LEU A 163 -12.73 17.10 3.40
CA LEU A 163 -11.44 16.94 2.75
C LEU A 163 -10.58 15.91 3.48
N VAL A 164 -10.56 15.94 4.81
CA VAL A 164 -9.80 14.98 5.63
C VAL A 164 -10.31 13.56 5.41
N ASP A 165 -11.64 13.36 5.45
CA ASP A 165 -12.25 12.05 5.25
C ASP A 165 -11.98 11.53 3.83
N LEU A 166 -12.14 12.36 2.81
CA LEU A 166 -11.83 12.00 1.44
C LEU A 166 -10.37 11.58 1.26
N VAL A 167 -9.42 12.41 1.74
CA VAL A 167 -7.99 12.09 1.64
C VAL A 167 -7.66 10.81 2.37
N PHE A 168 -8.21 10.61 3.57
CA PHE A 168 -8.02 9.38 4.34
C PHE A 168 -8.55 8.16 3.60
N GLU A 169 -9.76 8.23 3.07
CA GLU A 169 -10.40 7.13 2.32
C GLU A 169 -9.66 6.80 1.03
N GLN A 170 -9.20 7.81 0.28
CA GLN A 170 -8.48 7.59 -0.97
C GLN A 170 -7.08 7.05 -0.78
N THR A 171 -6.40 7.41 0.33
CA THR A 171 -4.98 7.09 0.56
C THR A 171 -4.74 5.97 1.56
N GLY A 172 -5.79 5.56 2.31
CA GLY A 172 -5.63 4.66 3.45
C GLY A 172 -4.74 5.24 4.55
N GLY A 173 -4.51 6.56 4.56
CA GLY A 173 -3.62 7.24 5.50
C GLY A 173 -2.12 7.08 5.19
N SER A 174 -1.71 6.51 4.04
CA SER A 174 -0.30 6.45 3.64
C SER A 174 0.28 7.86 3.55
N PRO A 175 1.32 8.23 4.34
CA PRO A 175 1.82 9.61 4.40
C PRO A 175 2.20 10.19 3.04
N ASP A 176 2.89 9.42 2.22
CA ASP A 176 3.30 9.83 0.88
C ASP A 176 2.10 10.05 -0.06
N LEU A 177 1.12 9.14 -0.04
CA LEU A 177 -0.09 9.30 -0.85
C LEU A 177 -0.96 10.47 -0.36
N VAL A 178 -1.00 10.72 0.95
CA VAL A 178 -1.67 11.88 1.54
C VAL A 178 -1.05 13.17 1.00
N ASP A 179 0.28 13.28 1.04
CA ASP A 179 1.00 14.44 0.54
C ASP A 179 0.74 14.68 -0.94
N ARG A 180 0.91 13.65 -1.76
CA ARG A 180 0.70 13.72 -3.22
C ARG A 180 -0.72 14.12 -3.57
N LEU A 181 -1.71 13.51 -2.91
CA LEU A 181 -3.11 13.83 -3.17
C LEU A 181 -3.42 15.28 -2.81
N ILE A 182 -3.03 15.75 -1.62
CA ILE A 182 -3.28 17.14 -1.18
C ILE A 182 -2.58 18.13 -2.11
N VAL A 183 -1.31 17.91 -2.44
CA VAL A 183 -0.56 18.79 -3.35
C VAL A 183 -1.19 18.79 -4.73
N GLY A 184 -1.55 17.63 -5.28
CA GLY A 184 -2.21 17.52 -6.58
C GLY A 184 -3.55 18.26 -6.63
N LEU A 185 -4.34 18.14 -5.56
CA LEU A 185 -5.63 18.84 -5.44
C LEU A 185 -5.46 20.36 -5.37
N ARG A 186 -4.49 20.82 -4.58
CA ARG A 186 -4.15 22.25 -4.50
C ARG A 186 -3.72 22.79 -5.85
N ASP A 187 -2.83 22.08 -6.56
CA ASP A 187 -2.26 22.52 -7.82
C ASP A 187 -3.32 22.56 -8.95
N GLU A 188 -4.27 21.64 -8.95
CA GLU A 188 -5.42 21.64 -9.87
C GLU A 188 -6.56 22.57 -9.41
N ARG A 189 -6.43 23.27 -8.28
CA ARG A 189 -7.48 24.10 -7.66
C ARG A 189 -8.80 23.34 -7.47
N ALA A 190 -8.68 22.09 -7.07
CA ALA A 190 -9.79 21.14 -7.00
C ALA A 190 -10.21 20.82 -5.55
N LEU A 191 -9.68 21.52 -4.55
CA LEU A 191 -9.98 21.30 -3.14
C LEU A 191 -11.47 21.39 -2.81
N ASP A 192 -12.20 22.29 -3.49
CA ASP A 192 -13.64 22.49 -3.29
C ASP A 192 -14.52 21.56 -4.16
N ARG A 193 -13.94 20.87 -5.13
CA ARG A 193 -14.69 20.07 -6.12
C ARG A 193 -14.83 18.59 -5.75
N LEU A 194 -14.07 18.12 -4.79
CA LEU A 194 -13.99 16.69 -4.45
C LEU A 194 -15.20 16.13 -3.69
N GLY A 195 -16.06 16.98 -3.17
CA GLY A 195 -17.32 16.55 -2.53
C GLY A 195 -18.35 15.94 -3.49
N SER A 196 -18.14 16.02 -4.79
CA SER A 196 -19.04 15.47 -5.82
C SER A 196 -18.28 14.58 -6.80
N ALA A 197 -17.95 13.34 -6.41
CA ALA A 197 -17.41 12.29 -7.30
C ALA A 197 -16.20 12.71 -8.18
N GLY A 198 -15.34 13.58 -7.69
CA GLY A 198 -14.18 14.09 -8.45
C GLY A 198 -13.12 12.99 -8.64
N GLU A 199 -12.64 12.89 -9.89
CA GLU A 199 -11.49 12.04 -10.19
C GLU A 199 -10.24 12.56 -9.48
N PRO A 200 -9.34 11.66 -9.00
CA PRO A 200 -8.05 12.05 -8.46
C PRO A 200 -7.22 12.85 -9.49
N PRO A 201 -6.33 13.75 -9.04
CA PRO A 201 -5.49 14.54 -9.92
C PRO A 201 -4.74 13.70 -10.94
N ALA A 202 -4.83 14.06 -12.22
CA ALA A 202 -4.27 13.29 -13.32
C ALA A 202 -2.75 13.10 -13.19
N ALA A 203 -2.04 14.06 -12.63
CA ALA A 203 -0.60 13.97 -12.37
C ALA A 203 -0.27 12.89 -11.35
N VAL A 204 -1.05 12.81 -10.26
CA VAL A 204 -0.89 11.78 -9.20
C VAL A 204 -1.15 10.38 -9.76
N VAL A 205 -2.22 10.23 -10.54
CA VAL A 205 -2.58 8.95 -11.18
C VAL A 205 -1.46 8.47 -12.13
N ARG A 206 -0.90 9.37 -12.95
CA ARG A 206 0.22 9.02 -13.84
C ARG A 206 1.47 8.60 -13.07
N GLN A 207 1.83 9.35 -12.03
CA GLN A 207 3.00 9.03 -11.21
C GLN A 207 2.85 7.65 -10.55
N LEU A 208 1.68 7.37 -9.97
CA LEU A 208 1.39 6.04 -9.43
C LEU A 208 1.45 4.94 -10.48
N GLY A 209 1.03 5.23 -11.72
CA GLY A 209 1.16 4.30 -12.84
C GLY A 209 2.61 3.86 -13.05
N TYR A 210 3.55 4.79 -13.11
CA TYR A 210 4.98 4.48 -13.24
C TYR A 210 5.51 3.67 -12.05
N GLU A 211 5.08 3.99 -10.84
CA GLU A 211 5.51 3.26 -9.64
C GLU A 211 4.97 1.83 -9.62
N ILE A 212 3.73 1.63 -10.06
CA ILE A 212 3.13 0.30 -10.21
C ILE A 212 3.88 -0.49 -11.28
N ASP A 213 4.21 0.14 -12.42
CA ASP A 213 4.94 -0.53 -13.50
C ASP A 213 6.37 -0.92 -13.10
N ALA A 214 6.97 -0.21 -12.16
CA ALA A 214 8.29 -0.53 -11.60
C ALA A 214 8.25 -1.70 -10.59
N GLN A 215 7.06 -2.13 -10.12
CA GLN A 215 6.96 -3.25 -9.18
C GLN A 215 7.25 -4.59 -9.87
N PRO A 216 7.71 -5.60 -9.11
CA PRO A 216 7.82 -6.98 -9.62
C PRO A 216 6.51 -7.47 -10.23
N VAL A 217 6.60 -8.32 -11.27
CA VAL A 217 5.44 -8.81 -12.02
C VAL A 217 4.37 -9.40 -11.09
N GLY A 218 4.77 -10.29 -10.15
CA GLY A 218 3.82 -10.90 -9.21
C GLY A 218 3.08 -9.89 -8.34
N VAL A 219 3.75 -8.82 -7.90
CA VAL A 219 3.12 -7.74 -7.12
C VAL A 219 2.08 -7.00 -7.97
N ARG A 220 2.42 -6.66 -9.23
CA ARG A 220 1.48 -5.99 -10.14
C ARG A 220 0.25 -6.85 -10.43
N GLU A 221 0.45 -8.13 -10.72
CA GLU A 221 -0.62 -9.08 -10.98
C GLU A 221 -1.53 -9.25 -9.74
N LEU A 222 -0.95 -9.34 -8.54
CA LEU A 222 -1.71 -9.39 -7.29
C LEU A 222 -2.55 -8.13 -7.08
N LEU A 223 -1.96 -6.94 -7.24
CA LEU A 223 -2.68 -5.66 -7.13
C LEU A 223 -3.83 -5.60 -8.14
N LEU A 224 -3.61 -6.06 -9.36
CA LEU A 224 -4.63 -6.09 -10.40
C LEU A 224 -5.72 -7.12 -10.08
N GLY A 225 -5.36 -8.34 -9.66
CA GLY A 225 -6.29 -9.38 -9.23
C GLY A 225 -7.19 -8.90 -8.08
N ARG A 226 -6.61 -8.23 -7.09
CA ARG A 226 -7.37 -7.60 -5.99
C ARG A 226 -8.27 -6.46 -6.47
N THR A 227 -7.81 -5.69 -7.46
CA THR A 227 -8.61 -4.59 -8.05
C THR A 227 -9.83 -5.10 -8.80
N VAL A 228 -9.74 -6.26 -9.45
CA VAL A 228 -10.88 -6.88 -10.14
C VAL A 228 -11.77 -7.73 -9.22
N GLY A 229 -11.46 -7.78 -7.93
CA GLY A 229 -12.32 -8.38 -6.91
C GLY A 229 -11.92 -9.79 -6.45
N ALA A 230 -10.70 -10.25 -6.73
CA ALA A 230 -10.23 -11.53 -6.21
C ALA A 230 -10.25 -11.53 -4.67
N PRO A 231 -10.79 -12.56 -4.00
CA PRO A 231 -10.77 -12.67 -2.55
C PRO A 231 -9.34 -12.90 -2.02
N LEU A 232 -9.14 -12.76 -0.70
CA LEU A 232 -7.87 -13.11 -0.03
C LEU A 232 -7.80 -14.63 0.26
N ASP A 233 -8.19 -15.42 -0.70
CA ASP A 233 -8.15 -16.88 -0.63
C ASP A 233 -6.90 -17.38 -1.38
N PRO A 234 -5.97 -18.10 -0.72
CA PRO A 234 -4.73 -18.55 -1.35
C PRO A 234 -4.94 -19.48 -2.55
N GLU A 235 -5.98 -20.30 -2.55
CA GLU A 235 -6.30 -21.20 -3.68
C GLU A 235 -6.77 -20.38 -4.89
N VAL A 236 -7.70 -19.44 -4.67
CA VAL A 236 -8.22 -18.57 -5.74
C VAL A 236 -7.11 -17.64 -6.27
N LEU A 237 -6.34 -17.01 -5.38
CA LEU A 237 -5.24 -16.14 -5.79
C LEU A 237 -4.13 -16.95 -6.48
N GLY A 238 -3.78 -18.13 -5.97
CA GLY A 238 -2.79 -19.01 -6.57
C GLY A 238 -3.18 -19.40 -8.00
N ALA A 239 -4.42 -19.83 -8.21
CA ALA A 239 -4.95 -20.17 -9.53
C ALA A 239 -5.03 -18.96 -10.48
N LEU A 240 -5.37 -17.78 -9.95
CA LEU A 240 -5.46 -16.55 -10.74
C LEU A 240 -4.09 -16.06 -11.22
N LEU A 241 -3.08 -16.13 -10.34
CA LEU A 241 -1.73 -15.61 -10.55
C LEU A 241 -0.77 -16.67 -11.12
N ASP A 242 -1.24 -17.90 -11.29
CA ASP A 242 -0.42 -19.04 -11.72
C ASP A 242 0.79 -19.32 -10.81
N VAL A 243 0.55 -19.27 -9.49
CA VAL A 243 1.54 -19.55 -8.46
C VAL A 243 1.01 -20.59 -7.46
N PRO A 244 1.88 -21.39 -6.82
CA PRO A 244 1.43 -22.31 -5.77
C PRO A 244 0.73 -21.56 -4.64
N PRO A 245 -0.37 -22.10 -4.05
CA PRO A 245 -1.07 -21.44 -2.93
C PRO A 245 -0.15 -21.09 -1.74
N GLY A 246 0.87 -21.93 -1.48
CA GLY A 246 1.88 -21.67 -0.46
C GLY A 246 2.76 -20.43 -0.70
N ALA A 247 2.92 -19.99 -1.96
CA ALA A 247 3.68 -18.78 -2.30
C ALA A 247 2.84 -17.48 -2.21
N VAL A 248 1.50 -17.61 -2.15
CA VAL A 248 0.60 -16.45 -2.09
C VAL A 248 0.83 -15.59 -0.86
N GLY A 249 1.13 -16.24 0.29
CA GLY A 249 1.40 -15.53 1.54
C GLY A 249 2.62 -14.60 1.44
N GLU A 250 3.71 -15.09 0.86
CA GLU A 250 4.92 -14.30 0.64
C GLU A 250 4.66 -13.14 -0.35
N LEU A 251 3.91 -13.39 -1.41
CA LEU A 251 3.54 -12.38 -2.39
C LEU A 251 2.65 -11.28 -1.79
N LEU A 252 1.72 -11.66 -0.88
CA LEU A 252 0.92 -10.70 -0.12
C LEU A 252 1.79 -9.84 0.81
N ASP A 253 2.73 -10.45 1.53
CA ASP A 253 3.68 -9.73 2.38
C ASP A 253 4.55 -8.75 1.57
N GLN A 254 5.07 -9.20 0.43
CA GLN A 254 5.82 -8.36 -0.50
C GLN A 254 4.99 -7.18 -0.98
N SER A 255 3.75 -7.44 -1.41
CA SER A 255 2.85 -6.41 -1.91
C SER A 255 2.45 -5.41 -0.83
N ALA A 256 2.19 -5.87 0.39
CA ALA A 256 1.92 -5.00 1.54
C ALA A 256 3.12 -4.11 1.89
N ALA A 257 4.34 -4.63 1.75
CA ALA A 257 5.57 -3.87 2.01
C ALA A 257 5.81 -2.72 1.02
N THR A 258 5.16 -2.72 -0.15
CA THR A 258 5.22 -1.61 -1.11
C THR A 258 4.48 -0.35 -0.62
N GLY A 259 3.49 -0.49 0.29
CA GLY A 259 2.59 0.57 0.72
C GLY A 259 1.44 0.86 -0.25
N LEU A 260 1.28 0.04 -1.30
CA LEU A 260 0.18 0.15 -2.28
C LEU A 260 -1.07 -0.64 -1.85
N MET A 261 -0.96 -1.40 -0.75
CA MET A 261 -2.06 -2.15 -0.14
C MET A 261 -2.40 -1.60 1.25
N THR A 262 -3.67 -1.73 1.62
CA THR A 262 -4.15 -1.44 2.97
C THR A 262 -3.81 -2.61 3.92
N PRO A 263 -3.76 -2.39 5.26
CA PRO A 263 -3.41 -3.44 6.22
C PRO A 263 -4.35 -4.66 6.21
N ASP A 264 -5.58 -4.51 5.75
CA ASP A 264 -6.57 -5.58 5.57
C ASP A 264 -6.43 -6.33 4.24
N GLY A 265 -5.37 -6.06 3.46
CA GLY A 265 -5.10 -6.71 2.18
C GLY A 265 -5.92 -6.16 1.01
N GLY A 266 -6.56 -5.01 1.17
CA GLY A 266 -7.17 -4.25 0.07
C GLY A 266 -6.14 -3.49 -0.74
N VAL A 267 -6.47 -3.11 -1.97
CA VAL A 267 -5.69 -2.14 -2.73
C VAL A 267 -6.11 -0.74 -2.30
N VAL A 268 -5.15 0.13 -1.99
CA VAL A 268 -5.44 1.53 -1.66
C VAL A 268 -6.30 2.16 -2.78
N PRO A 269 -7.42 2.84 -2.47
CA PRO A 269 -8.37 3.32 -3.49
C PRO A 269 -7.73 4.18 -4.58
N LEU A 270 -6.82 5.08 -4.22
CA LEU A 270 -6.06 5.89 -5.17
C LEU A 270 -5.19 5.04 -6.11
N VAL A 271 -4.57 3.97 -5.60
CA VAL A 271 -3.79 2.99 -6.38
C VAL A 271 -4.70 2.18 -7.29
N ARG A 272 -5.86 1.75 -6.78
CA ARG A 272 -6.90 1.07 -7.60
C ARG A 272 -7.33 1.94 -8.77
N HIS A 273 -7.55 3.23 -8.53
CA HIS A 273 -7.89 4.18 -9.57
C HIS A 273 -6.77 4.29 -10.63
N ALA A 274 -5.52 4.36 -10.20
CA ALA A 274 -4.37 4.38 -11.11
C ALA A 274 -4.31 3.09 -11.97
N LEU A 275 -4.47 1.90 -11.36
CA LEU A 275 -4.52 0.62 -12.07
C LEU A 275 -5.64 0.59 -13.12
N GLN A 276 -6.83 1.12 -12.80
CA GLN A 276 -7.94 1.16 -13.74
C GLN A 276 -7.68 2.07 -14.94
N ARG A 277 -6.83 3.09 -14.79
CA ARG A 277 -6.45 4.01 -15.87
C ARG A 277 -5.26 3.51 -16.69
N VAL A 278 -4.28 2.90 -16.07
CA VAL A 278 -3.04 2.46 -16.72
C VAL A 278 -3.22 1.11 -17.41
N VAL A 279 -3.91 0.16 -16.75
CA VAL A 279 -4.11 -1.17 -17.33
C VAL A 279 -5.22 -1.15 -18.38
N PRO A 280 -4.95 -1.65 -19.61
CA PRO A 280 -5.95 -1.70 -20.67
C PRO A 280 -7.24 -2.42 -20.23
N ALA A 281 -8.39 -1.89 -20.63
CA ALA A 281 -9.69 -2.48 -20.28
C ALA A 281 -9.80 -3.95 -20.70
N ALA A 282 -9.29 -4.29 -21.89
CA ALA A 282 -9.29 -5.67 -22.38
C ALA A 282 -8.55 -6.63 -21.43
N HIS A 283 -7.42 -6.22 -20.87
CA HIS A 283 -6.67 -7.05 -19.91
C HIS A 283 -7.47 -7.25 -18.61
N ARG A 284 -8.09 -6.21 -18.09
CA ARG A 284 -8.95 -6.30 -16.90
C ARG A 284 -10.13 -7.24 -17.12
N LEU A 285 -10.78 -7.17 -18.29
CA LEU A 285 -11.90 -8.05 -18.65
C LEU A 285 -11.47 -9.52 -18.73
N VAL A 286 -10.32 -9.80 -19.33
CA VAL A 286 -9.75 -11.17 -19.39
C VAL A 286 -9.51 -11.70 -17.97
N LEU A 287 -8.95 -10.88 -17.09
CA LEU A 287 -8.68 -11.27 -15.71
C LEU A 287 -9.98 -11.48 -14.91
N GLN A 288 -10.98 -10.61 -15.07
CA GLN A 288 -12.30 -10.76 -14.46
C GLN A 288 -12.97 -12.08 -14.89
N ARG A 289 -12.89 -12.40 -16.19
CA ARG A 289 -13.42 -13.67 -16.71
C ARG A 289 -12.71 -14.87 -16.09
N ARG A 290 -11.36 -14.84 -16.06
CA ARG A 290 -10.55 -15.91 -15.45
C ARG A 290 -10.89 -16.10 -13.97
N LEU A 291 -11.01 -15.00 -13.22
CA LEU A 291 -11.41 -15.04 -11.81
C LEU A 291 -12.79 -15.69 -11.63
N ALA A 292 -13.77 -15.31 -12.45
CA ALA A 292 -15.12 -15.87 -12.40
C ALA A 292 -15.12 -17.38 -12.71
N GLU A 293 -14.34 -17.83 -13.69
CA GLU A 293 -14.17 -19.25 -14.02
C GLU A 293 -13.56 -20.02 -12.84
N ILE A 294 -12.51 -19.49 -12.20
CA ILE A 294 -11.89 -20.10 -11.01
C ILE A 294 -12.88 -20.19 -9.85
N GLN A 295 -13.65 -19.13 -9.60
CA GLN A 295 -14.67 -19.12 -8.53
C GLN A 295 -15.79 -20.16 -8.78
N LEU A 296 -16.19 -20.34 -10.03
CA LEU A 296 -17.17 -21.39 -10.39
C LEU A 296 -16.60 -22.80 -10.17
N ASP A 297 -15.34 -23.03 -10.52
CA ASP A 297 -14.68 -24.32 -10.34
C ASP A 297 -14.45 -24.65 -8.87
N ALA A 298 -14.20 -23.64 -8.04
CA ALA A 298 -14.08 -23.79 -6.59
C ALA A 298 -15.42 -23.93 -5.86
N GLY A 299 -16.56 -23.94 -6.57
CA GLY A 299 -17.87 -24.02 -5.97
C GLY A 299 -18.35 -22.75 -5.25
N GLY A 300 -17.75 -21.61 -5.60
CA GLY A 300 -18.11 -20.30 -5.06
C GLY A 300 -19.51 -19.83 -5.51
N SER A 301 -19.94 -18.66 -5.03
CA SER A 301 -21.24 -18.06 -5.39
C SER A 301 -21.36 -17.87 -6.90
N VAL A 302 -22.34 -18.53 -7.49
CA VAL A 302 -22.61 -18.44 -8.93
C VAL A 302 -22.99 -17.02 -9.33
N LEU A 303 -23.69 -16.30 -8.45
CA LEU A 303 -24.08 -14.91 -8.67
C LEU A 303 -22.88 -13.95 -8.76
N VAL A 304 -21.89 -14.14 -7.89
CA VAL A 304 -20.67 -13.34 -7.92
C VAL A 304 -19.85 -13.62 -9.18
N ALA A 305 -19.69 -14.89 -9.54
CA ALA A 305 -18.99 -15.31 -10.75
C ALA A 305 -19.68 -14.81 -12.02
N ALA A 306 -21.03 -14.90 -12.08
CA ALA A 306 -21.81 -14.41 -13.21
C ALA A 306 -21.61 -12.91 -13.46
N ARG A 307 -21.56 -12.08 -12.43
CA ARG A 307 -21.26 -10.65 -12.58
C ARG A 307 -19.89 -10.40 -13.24
N GLY A 308 -18.88 -11.17 -12.84
CA GLY A 308 -17.55 -11.13 -13.46
C GLY A 308 -17.56 -11.59 -14.92
N LEU A 309 -18.33 -12.63 -15.25
CA LEU A 309 -18.48 -13.13 -16.61
C LEU A 309 -19.20 -12.12 -17.53
N ILE A 310 -20.25 -11.45 -17.06
CA ILE A 310 -20.94 -10.38 -17.80
C ILE A 310 -19.94 -9.25 -18.10
N GLY A 311 -19.25 -8.76 -17.07
CA GLY A 311 -18.24 -7.71 -17.23
C GLY A 311 -17.15 -8.10 -18.23
N GLY A 312 -16.74 -9.38 -18.25
CA GLY A 312 -15.76 -9.94 -19.18
C GLY A 312 -16.28 -10.32 -20.56
N GLY A 313 -17.55 -10.09 -20.87
CA GLY A 313 -18.15 -10.43 -22.18
C GLY A 313 -18.10 -11.93 -22.49
N ALA A 314 -18.26 -12.80 -21.49
CA ALA A 314 -18.16 -14.23 -21.63
C ALA A 314 -19.33 -14.80 -22.46
N THR A 315 -19.03 -15.69 -23.41
CA THR A 315 -20.00 -16.38 -24.26
C THR A 315 -19.75 -17.89 -24.25
N GLY A 316 -20.69 -18.65 -24.80
CA GLY A 316 -20.62 -20.11 -24.90
C GLY A 316 -21.41 -20.84 -23.81
N THR A 317 -21.54 -22.15 -23.95
CA THR A 317 -22.41 -23.01 -23.14
C THR A 317 -22.11 -22.95 -21.65
N ARG A 318 -20.85 -22.82 -21.24
CA ARG A 318 -20.45 -22.72 -19.82
C ARG A 318 -20.89 -21.39 -19.21
N ALA A 319 -20.69 -20.27 -19.92
CA ALA A 319 -21.14 -18.95 -19.47
C ALA A 319 -22.66 -18.89 -19.41
N ALA A 320 -23.36 -19.40 -20.44
CA ALA A 320 -24.83 -19.50 -20.48
C ALA A 320 -25.36 -20.26 -19.26
N ALA A 321 -24.82 -21.44 -18.96
CA ALA A 321 -25.23 -22.24 -17.80
C ALA A 321 -24.97 -21.53 -16.46
N ALA A 322 -23.85 -20.77 -16.35
CA ALA A 322 -23.55 -19.97 -15.16
C ALA A 322 -24.57 -18.84 -14.98
N PHE A 323 -24.91 -18.13 -16.06
CA PHE A 323 -25.92 -17.07 -16.02
C PHE A 323 -27.33 -17.60 -15.69
N GLU A 324 -27.71 -18.75 -16.22
CA GLU A 324 -29.00 -19.40 -15.87
C GLU A 324 -29.03 -19.71 -14.37
N ARG A 325 -28.00 -20.38 -13.84
CA ARG A 325 -27.94 -20.73 -12.42
C ARG A 325 -27.95 -19.49 -11.52
N ALA A 326 -27.20 -18.44 -11.90
CA ALA A 326 -27.19 -17.17 -11.17
C ALA A 326 -28.55 -16.46 -11.24
N GLY A 327 -29.26 -16.53 -12.38
CA GLY A 327 -30.60 -16.02 -12.53
C GLY A 327 -31.59 -16.75 -11.64
N ASP A 328 -31.53 -18.09 -11.55
CA ASP A 328 -32.32 -18.90 -10.65
C ASP A 328 -32.03 -18.60 -9.16
N GLU A 329 -30.76 -18.36 -8.78
CA GLU A 329 -30.38 -17.96 -7.44
C GLU A 329 -30.91 -16.55 -7.11
N ALA A 330 -30.70 -15.59 -7.99
CA ALA A 330 -31.22 -14.23 -7.84
C ALA A 330 -32.76 -14.17 -7.78
N LEU A 331 -33.43 -15.02 -8.54
CA LEU A 331 -34.89 -15.11 -8.51
C LEU A 331 -35.41 -15.65 -7.17
N ARG A 332 -34.74 -16.68 -6.60
CA ARG A 332 -35.10 -17.22 -5.27
C ARG A 332 -34.90 -16.21 -4.16
N GLU A 333 -33.89 -15.35 -4.29
CA GLU A 333 -33.59 -14.27 -3.35
C GLU A 333 -34.38 -12.98 -3.64
N CYS A 334 -35.27 -12.98 -4.60
CA CYS A 334 -36.04 -11.82 -5.04
C CYS A 334 -35.20 -10.61 -5.48
N LEU A 335 -34.04 -10.87 -6.06
CA LEU A 335 -33.13 -9.82 -6.54
C LEU A 335 -33.56 -9.30 -7.93
N PRO A 336 -33.53 -7.97 -8.15
CA PRO A 336 -33.93 -7.38 -9.44
C PRO A 336 -33.02 -7.77 -10.61
N VAL A 337 -31.76 -8.18 -10.32
CA VAL A 337 -30.78 -8.59 -11.31
C VAL A 337 -31.07 -9.90 -12.04
N ALA A 338 -32.07 -10.67 -11.59
CA ALA A 338 -32.43 -11.95 -12.20
C ALA A 338 -32.77 -11.84 -13.70
N ALA A 339 -33.52 -10.79 -14.09
CA ALA A 339 -33.87 -10.57 -15.49
C ALA A 339 -32.65 -10.31 -16.38
N ASP A 340 -31.68 -9.52 -15.90
CA ASP A 340 -30.44 -9.21 -16.61
C ASP A 340 -29.56 -10.46 -16.78
N LEU A 341 -29.53 -11.32 -15.75
CA LEU A 341 -28.79 -12.58 -15.79
C LEU A 341 -29.38 -13.57 -16.82
N PHE A 342 -30.73 -13.68 -16.91
CA PHE A 342 -31.35 -14.48 -17.94
C PHE A 342 -31.19 -13.89 -19.35
N ALA A 343 -31.17 -12.57 -19.49
CA ALA A 343 -30.82 -11.93 -20.77
C ALA A 343 -29.39 -12.26 -21.19
N ALA A 344 -28.41 -12.14 -20.25
CA ALA A 344 -27.03 -12.52 -20.49
C ALA A 344 -26.86 -14.01 -20.85
N ALA A 345 -27.67 -14.90 -20.26
CA ALA A 345 -27.66 -16.32 -20.64
C ALA A 345 -28.06 -16.53 -22.10
N VAL A 346 -29.08 -15.83 -22.59
CA VAL A 346 -29.51 -15.88 -23.99
C VAL A 346 -28.43 -15.34 -24.92
N GLU A 347 -27.82 -14.22 -24.59
CA GLU A 347 -26.68 -13.62 -25.33
C GLU A 347 -25.49 -14.56 -25.36
N ALA A 348 -25.24 -15.30 -24.28
CA ALA A 348 -24.17 -16.29 -24.20
C ALA A 348 -24.48 -17.60 -24.97
N GLY A 349 -25.70 -17.78 -25.45
CA GLY A 349 -26.11 -18.93 -26.29
C GLY A 349 -27.13 -19.88 -25.66
N ALA A 350 -27.76 -19.52 -24.54
CA ALA A 350 -28.86 -20.31 -24.01
C ALA A 350 -30.12 -20.25 -24.89
N PRO A 351 -30.92 -21.33 -25.00
CA PRO A 351 -32.15 -21.32 -25.77
C PRO A 351 -33.18 -20.35 -25.19
N PRO A 352 -33.68 -19.35 -25.94
CA PRO A 352 -34.61 -18.34 -25.42
C PRO A 352 -35.90 -18.91 -24.83
N LEU A 353 -36.40 -20.00 -25.42
CA LEU A 353 -37.63 -20.65 -24.99
C LEU A 353 -37.56 -21.33 -23.61
N ALA A 354 -36.38 -21.85 -23.26
CA ALA A 354 -36.13 -22.47 -21.94
C ALA A 354 -36.18 -21.46 -20.80
N LEU A 355 -35.88 -20.20 -21.09
CA LEU A 355 -35.79 -19.11 -20.11
C LEU A 355 -37.05 -18.24 -20.06
N ALA A 356 -37.92 -18.29 -21.09
CA ALA A 356 -39.18 -17.51 -21.14
C ALA A 356 -40.11 -17.84 -19.98
N ALA A 357 -40.15 -19.09 -19.54
CA ALA A 357 -40.93 -19.54 -18.39
C ALA A 357 -40.40 -19.11 -17.02
N ARG A 358 -39.15 -18.68 -16.96
CA ARG A 358 -38.43 -18.30 -15.70
C ARG A 358 -38.34 -16.78 -15.49
N ARG A 359 -38.69 -15.97 -16.51
CA ARG A 359 -38.74 -14.51 -16.33
C ARG A 359 -39.85 -14.18 -15.32
N PRO A 360 -39.56 -13.32 -14.29
CA PRO A 360 -40.58 -12.82 -13.40
C PRO A 360 -41.65 -12.16 -14.26
N GLY A 361 -42.84 -12.78 -14.28
CA GLY A 361 -43.91 -12.39 -15.16
C GLY A 361 -44.34 -10.96 -14.92
N HIS A 362 -44.60 -10.22 -15.99
CA HIS A 362 -45.54 -9.13 -15.98
C HIS A 362 -46.90 -9.71 -15.49
N ARG A 363 -47.19 -9.52 -14.20
CA ARG A 363 -48.55 -9.55 -13.67
C ARG A 363 -48.93 -8.15 -13.24
#